data_6a248ea7fc3ace32e4831dd99fe61e22
#
_entry.id   6a248ea7fc3ace32e4831dd99fe61e22
#
_cell.length_a   1.000
_cell.length_b   1.000
_cell.length_c   1.000
_cell.angle_alpha   90.00
_cell.angle_beta   90.00
_cell.angle_gamma   90.00
#
_symmetry.space_group_name_H-M   'P 1'
#
loop_
_entity.id
_entity.type
_entity.pdbx_description
1 polymer ?
#
loop_
_entity_poly.entity_id
_entity_poly.type
_entity_poly.pdbx_seq_one_letter_code
_entity_poly.pdbx_strand_id
1 'polypeptide(L)'
;MRLSYLFLGLCSLVVFALKLGYLPLIFEEPRRALVSLEMILSGNYTVPRINGFEYYNKPPLYNWILIAFFKLFGTDEWVVRLPTYLGLFFITGINYNYFKTRIGAETALLSSFFFLLSGHVLFYFSFIGEIDITYSLMVYGQALVFLHFHEKEKPWPMFAWSYALMTMGFMTKGIPSIAFQGLTIIGFAIYYRKWIYLIHPANFFFLLASLASLFGYFRLYAEHSDPLPYIAQLINESSKRTSFDLVSVLINPLKVFGEFLKILFPWCLLSIPLLWRRNRTIRPNKWISFGLLFILANSWLYFFSPGTRDRYLYMFLPFIYNALAFYILPIFSKKTQSFKIGFYGFAILLAALFFYLSVDLGVPVWLPILSFIGFGSLAWIFHRNKFSIIFSLFTLMLVARLSYDMIVFPSRKETLKEVSAKIISSEIINIIGDDRLFFYTGFTSNTNSLPILGSVHIPKIDRLPYDLSFYVSRTIEKPILATDKLAIGEWYVAQKDTITQPSALAFTLEKKDWILFKKE
;
A
#
# COMPACT_ATOMS: atom_id res chain seq x y z
N MET A 1 -20.46 23.73 10.94
CA MET A 1 -20.20 22.70 9.91
C MET A 1 -18.70 22.50 9.63
N ARG A 2 -17.92 23.53 9.23
CA ARG A 2 -16.46 23.35 8.96
C ARG A 2 -15.66 22.83 10.17
N LEU A 3 -15.95 23.33 11.38
CA LEU A 3 -15.25 22.92 12.61
C LEU A 3 -15.50 21.44 12.95
N SER A 4 -16.72 20.94 12.76
CA SER A 4 -17.06 19.54 13.01
C SER A 4 -16.30 18.56 12.10
N TYR A 5 -16.11 18.91 10.83
CA TYR A 5 -15.34 18.08 9.89
C TYR A 5 -13.83 18.18 10.12
N LEU A 6 -13.33 19.34 10.57
CA LEU A 6 -11.93 19.44 11.00
C LEU A 6 -11.68 18.52 12.21
N PHE A 7 -12.56 18.59 13.20
CA PHE A 7 -12.52 17.69 14.36
C PHE A 7 -12.55 16.22 13.97
N LEU A 8 -13.43 15.85 13.03
CA LEU A 8 -13.49 14.48 12.50
C LEU A 8 -12.16 14.06 11.82
N GLY A 9 -11.54 14.96 11.08
CA GLY A 9 -10.22 14.75 10.48
C GLY A 9 -9.13 14.52 11.53
N LEU A 10 -9.13 15.32 12.60
CA LEU A 10 -8.21 15.15 13.73
C LEU A 10 -8.47 13.83 14.48
N CYS A 11 -9.73 13.49 14.71
CA CYS A 11 -10.09 12.18 15.30
C CYS A 11 -9.62 11.03 14.41
N SER A 12 -9.73 11.15 13.08
CA SER A 12 -9.23 10.12 12.15
C SER A 12 -7.72 9.94 12.26
N LEU A 13 -6.94 11.04 12.34
CA LEU A 13 -5.50 10.97 12.57
C LEU A 13 -5.17 10.18 13.85
N VAL A 14 -5.82 10.52 14.96
CA VAL A 14 -5.59 9.84 16.25
C VAL A 14 -5.97 8.36 16.17
N VAL A 15 -7.19 8.07 15.69
CA VAL A 15 -7.70 6.69 15.63
C VAL A 15 -6.82 5.79 14.76
N PHE A 16 -6.33 6.29 13.64
CA PHE A 16 -5.43 5.51 12.77
C PHE A 16 -4.05 5.28 13.39
N ALA A 17 -3.59 6.18 14.26
CA ALA A 17 -2.30 6.05 14.94
C ALA A 17 -2.32 5.07 16.13
N LEU A 18 -3.49 4.89 16.81
CA LEU A 18 -3.59 4.17 18.10
C LEU A 18 -2.96 2.76 18.10
N LYS A 19 -3.05 2.02 17.01
CA LYS A 19 -2.56 0.63 16.93
C LYS A 19 -1.47 0.44 15.86
N LEU A 20 -0.84 1.52 15.41
CA LEU A 20 0.11 1.47 14.30
C LEU A 20 1.32 0.56 14.57
N GLY A 21 1.83 0.52 15.81
CA GLY A 21 2.94 -0.35 16.23
C GLY A 21 2.54 -1.63 16.96
N TYR A 22 1.24 -1.94 17.04
CA TYR A 22 0.76 -3.04 17.89
C TYR A 22 1.09 -4.45 17.36
N LEU A 23 0.97 -4.65 16.05
CA LEU A 23 1.31 -5.92 15.39
C LEU A 23 2.79 -5.97 15.04
N PRO A 24 3.43 -7.15 15.04
CA PRO A 24 4.74 -7.33 14.42
C PRO A 24 4.67 -6.94 12.93
N LEU A 25 5.82 -6.88 12.26
CA LEU A 25 5.84 -6.68 10.81
C LEU A 25 5.25 -7.89 10.10
N ILE A 26 4.34 -7.66 9.15
CA ILE A 26 3.58 -8.71 8.45
C ILE A 26 3.67 -8.53 6.93
N PHE A 27 3.41 -9.61 6.18
CA PHE A 27 3.40 -9.64 4.72
C PHE A 27 4.72 -9.18 4.07
N GLU A 28 4.72 -8.06 3.36
CA GLU A 28 5.90 -7.51 2.68
C GLU A 28 6.69 -6.51 3.56
N GLU A 29 6.16 -6.14 4.73
CA GLU A 29 6.81 -5.19 5.64
C GLU A 29 8.21 -5.64 6.08
N PRO A 30 8.43 -6.90 6.55
CA PRO A 30 9.73 -7.35 6.99
C PRO A 30 10.80 -7.22 5.90
N ARG A 31 10.43 -7.59 4.67
CA ARG A 31 11.33 -7.47 3.51
C ARG A 31 11.74 -6.02 3.24
N ARG A 32 10.77 -5.07 3.28
CA ARG A 32 11.05 -3.65 3.07
C ARG A 32 11.89 -3.06 4.18
N ALA A 33 11.55 -3.38 5.41
CA ALA A 33 12.27 -2.93 6.59
C ALA A 33 13.70 -3.46 6.60
N LEU A 34 13.89 -4.76 6.33
CA LEU A 34 15.21 -5.39 6.29
C LEU A 34 16.12 -4.78 5.22
N VAL A 35 15.63 -4.63 3.98
CA VAL A 35 16.42 -3.99 2.91
C VAL A 35 16.86 -2.59 3.33
N SER A 36 15.96 -1.79 3.91
CA SER A 36 16.28 -0.44 4.38
C SER A 36 17.27 -0.43 5.53
N LEU A 37 17.14 -1.37 6.46
CA LEU A 37 18.07 -1.54 7.58
C LEU A 37 19.46 -1.98 7.10
N GLU A 38 19.56 -2.93 6.19
CA GLU A 38 20.85 -3.37 5.64
C GLU A 38 21.55 -2.25 4.86
N MET A 39 20.81 -1.40 4.15
CA MET A 39 21.37 -0.21 3.49
C MET A 39 21.97 0.76 4.52
N ILE A 40 21.36 0.92 5.70
CA ILE A 40 21.91 1.71 6.81
C ILE A 40 23.17 1.06 7.37
N LEU A 41 23.09 -0.23 7.73
CA LEU A 41 24.17 -0.96 8.39
C LEU A 41 25.41 -1.14 7.49
N SER A 42 25.19 -1.28 6.17
CA SER A 42 26.28 -1.37 5.19
C SER A 42 26.84 -0.03 4.73
N GLY A 43 26.12 1.08 4.98
CA GLY A 43 26.47 2.40 4.44
C GLY A 43 26.26 2.54 2.93
N ASN A 44 25.77 1.51 2.23
CA ASN A 44 25.51 1.53 0.80
C ASN A 44 24.04 1.82 0.53
N TYR A 45 23.74 3.06 0.10
CA TYR A 45 22.39 3.52 -0.20
C TYR A 45 22.00 3.35 -1.67
N THR A 46 22.91 2.87 -2.51
CA THR A 46 22.71 2.73 -3.96
C THR A 46 22.25 1.34 -4.34
N VAL A 47 22.89 0.30 -3.77
CA VAL A 47 22.59 -1.11 -4.05
C VAL A 47 21.76 -1.71 -2.91
N PRO A 48 20.44 -1.89 -3.10
CA PRO A 48 19.61 -2.57 -2.11
C PRO A 48 20.08 -4.02 -1.93
N ARG A 49 20.16 -4.47 -0.67
CA ARG A 49 20.50 -5.86 -0.33
C ARG A 49 19.53 -6.44 0.66
N ILE A 50 19.48 -7.77 0.69
CA ILE A 50 18.69 -8.56 1.64
C ILE A 50 19.48 -9.82 2.03
N ASN A 51 19.78 -9.97 3.29
CA ASN A 51 20.68 -11.00 3.82
C ASN A 51 22.02 -11.08 3.06
N GLY A 52 22.56 -9.91 2.69
CA GLY A 52 23.81 -9.76 1.93
C GLY A 52 23.67 -9.93 0.42
N PHE A 53 22.60 -10.53 -0.08
CA PHE A 53 22.34 -10.65 -1.51
C PHE A 53 21.74 -9.37 -2.09
N GLU A 54 22.04 -9.10 -3.34
CA GLU A 54 21.45 -7.96 -4.05
C GLU A 54 19.94 -8.16 -4.26
N TYR A 55 19.19 -7.09 -3.99
CA TYR A 55 17.75 -7.10 -4.04
C TYR A 55 17.21 -6.41 -5.30
N TYR A 56 16.77 -7.20 -6.27
CA TYR A 56 16.36 -6.71 -7.60
C TYR A 56 14.84 -6.49 -7.77
N ASN A 57 14.04 -6.77 -6.75
CA ASN A 57 12.58 -6.83 -6.93
C ASN A 57 11.93 -5.45 -7.09
N LYS A 58 12.44 -4.41 -6.40
CA LYS A 58 11.91 -3.04 -6.48
C LYS A 58 13.03 -2.02 -6.45
N PRO A 59 12.86 -0.87 -7.16
CA PRO A 59 13.75 0.27 -7.06
C PRO A 59 13.77 0.90 -5.67
N PRO A 60 14.83 1.68 -5.32
CA PRO A 60 15.16 1.99 -3.93
C PRO A 60 14.42 3.15 -3.29
N LEU A 61 13.62 3.94 -4.03
CA LEU A 61 13.04 5.18 -3.48
C LEU A 61 12.20 4.93 -2.21
N TYR A 62 11.42 3.85 -2.18
CA TYR A 62 10.65 3.53 -0.97
C TYR A 62 11.57 3.17 0.20
N ASN A 63 12.67 2.48 -0.06
CA ASN A 63 13.67 2.19 0.96
C ASN A 63 14.35 3.47 1.46
N TRP A 64 14.67 4.43 0.58
CA TRP A 64 15.20 5.74 1.00
C TRP A 64 14.22 6.53 1.87
N ILE A 65 12.92 6.45 1.58
CA ILE A 65 11.88 7.03 2.45
C ILE A 65 11.90 6.36 3.81
N LEU A 66 11.93 5.03 3.88
CA LEU A 66 12.03 4.29 5.15
C LEU A 66 13.31 4.63 5.91
N ILE A 67 14.45 4.71 5.23
CA ILE A 67 15.74 5.10 5.83
C ILE A 67 15.65 6.49 6.48
N ALA A 68 15.02 7.45 5.82
CA ALA A 68 14.81 8.77 6.39
C ALA A 68 13.99 8.70 7.70
N PHE A 69 12.91 7.91 7.71
CA PHE A 69 12.12 7.68 8.91
C PHE A 69 12.89 6.90 9.99
N PHE A 70 13.66 5.89 9.60
CA PHE A 70 14.48 5.11 10.54
C PHE A 70 15.54 5.98 11.24
N LYS A 71 16.18 6.88 10.51
CA LYS A 71 17.14 7.82 11.08
C LYS A 71 16.53 8.86 12.04
N LEU A 72 15.24 9.21 11.83
CA LEU A 72 14.56 10.21 12.64
C LEU A 72 13.86 9.61 13.87
N PHE A 73 13.28 8.40 13.73
CA PHE A 73 12.34 7.85 14.71
C PHE A 73 12.71 6.43 15.18
N GLY A 74 13.82 5.86 14.71
CA GLY A 74 14.20 4.48 15.00
C GLY A 74 13.51 3.47 14.07
N THR A 75 13.73 2.18 14.34
CA THR A 75 13.36 1.06 13.44
C THR A 75 12.15 0.26 13.94
N ASP A 76 11.29 0.86 14.74
CA ASP A 76 10.09 0.21 15.28
C ASP A 76 9.02 -0.03 14.21
N GLU A 77 8.10 -0.96 14.47
CA GLU A 77 7.06 -1.37 13.55
C GLU A 77 6.16 -0.19 13.09
N TRP A 78 5.86 0.75 14.01
CA TRP A 78 5.07 1.93 13.66
C TRP A 78 5.79 2.85 12.68
N VAL A 79 7.13 2.91 12.74
CA VAL A 79 7.95 3.73 11.85
C VAL A 79 7.91 3.16 10.42
N VAL A 80 7.97 1.84 10.28
CA VAL A 80 7.81 1.15 8.98
C VAL A 80 6.47 1.49 8.32
N ARG A 81 5.43 1.77 9.11
CA ARG A 81 4.06 2.07 8.66
C ARG A 81 3.79 3.54 8.38
N LEU A 82 4.67 4.44 8.85
CA LEU A 82 4.51 5.89 8.65
C LEU A 82 4.33 6.32 7.19
N PRO A 83 5.09 5.80 6.20
CA PRO A 83 4.90 6.21 4.81
C PRO A 83 3.48 5.91 4.30
N THR A 84 2.91 4.76 4.67
CA THR A 84 1.53 4.41 4.31
C THR A 84 0.53 5.29 5.05
N TYR A 85 0.67 5.44 6.36
CA TYR A 85 -0.17 6.30 7.19
C TYR A 85 -0.23 7.73 6.63
N LEU A 86 0.92 8.37 6.42
CA LEU A 86 1.00 9.72 5.87
C LEU A 86 0.47 9.78 4.43
N GLY A 87 0.75 8.76 3.61
CA GLY A 87 0.27 8.67 2.24
C GLY A 87 -1.25 8.69 2.14
N LEU A 88 -1.97 7.98 3.03
CA LEU A 88 -3.43 7.99 3.09
C LEU A 88 -3.97 9.38 3.39
N PHE A 89 -3.38 10.09 4.36
CA PHE A 89 -3.80 11.46 4.70
C PHE A 89 -3.40 12.48 3.63
N PHE A 90 -2.25 12.33 2.98
CA PHE A 90 -1.86 13.18 1.86
C PHE A 90 -2.81 13.01 0.67
N ILE A 91 -3.16 11.79 0.27
CA ILE A 91 -4.15 11.55 -0.79
C ILE A 91 -5.47 12.23 -0.43
N THR A 92 -5.96 12.03 0.81
CA THR A 92 -7.20 12.64 1.33
C THR A 92 -7.16 14.16 1.27
N GLY A 93 -6.09 14.76 1.79
CA GLY A 93 -5.91 16.22 1.84
C GLY A 93 -5.75 16.85 0.46
N ILE A 94 -4.97 16.22 -0.43
CA ILE A 94 -4.79 16.67 -1.82
C ILE A 94 -6.12 16.60 -2.56
N ASN A 95 -6.87 15.48 -2.44
CA ASN A 95 -8.18 15.32 -3.06
C ASN A 95 -9.13 16.46 -2.63
N TYR A 96 -9.28 16.68 -1.33
CA TYR A 96 -10.12 17.77 -0.83
C TYR A 96 -9.67 19.13 -1.36
N ASN A 97 -8.40 19.49 -1.18
CA ASN A 97 -7.90 20.80 -1.54
C ASN A 97 -7.97 21.07 -3.05
N TYR A 98 -7.72 20.06 -3.87
CA TYR A 98 -7.78 20.21 -5.32
C TYR A 98 -9.22 20.31 -5.83
N PHE A 99 -10.15 19.51 -5.28
CA PHE A 99 -11.50 19.42 -5.80
C PHE A 99 -12.54 20.35 -5.15
N LYS A 100 -12.27 20.92 -3.96
CA LYS A 100 -13.24 21.77 -3.23
C LYS A 100 -13.79 22.95 -4.04
N THR A 101 -12.98 23.54 -4.92
CA THR A 101 -13.39 24.65 -5.80
C THR A 101 -13.94 24.19 -7.15
N ARG A 102 -13.79 22.90 -7.49
CA ARG A 102 -14.08 22.32 -8.81
C ARG A 102 -15.39 21.55 -8.86
N ILE A 103 -15.66 20.75 -7.82
CA ILE A 103 -16.89 19.97 -7.70
C ILE A 103 -17.74 20.39 -6.49
N GLY A 104 -17.32 21.44 -5.78
CA GLY A 104 -17.96 21.90 -4.55
C GLY A 104 -17.30 21.33 -3.28
N ALA A 105 -17.20 22.16 -2.24
CA ALA A 105 -16.49 21.81 -1.02
C ALA A 105 -17.10 20.60 -0.28
N GLU A 106 -18.42 20.50 -0.28
CA GLU A 106 -19.12 19.38 0.38
C GLU A 106 -18.91 18.07 -0.37
N THR A 107 -18.98 18.08 -1.70
CA THR A 107 -18.71 16.90 -2.54
C THR A 107 -17.27 16.45 -2.38
N ALA A 108 -16.30 17.37 -2.42
CA ALA A 108 -14.90 17.07 -2.26
C ALA A 108 -14.58 16.51 -0.86
N LEU A 109 -15.25 17.04 0.18
CA LEU A 109 -15.11 16.54 1.54
C LEU A 109 -15.66 15.10 1.66
N LEU A 110 -16.87 14.89 1.13
CA LEU A 110 -17.51 13.59 1.13
C LEU A 110 -16.64 12.53 0.42
N SER A 111 -16.13 12.85 -0.78
CA SER A 111 -15.27 11.94 -1.53
C SER A 111 -13.96 11.61 -0.81
N SER A 112 -13.35 12.63 -0.17
CA SER A 112 -12.10 12.45 0.59
C SER A 112 -12.28 11.55 1.80
N PHE A 113 -13.40 11.70 2.51
CA PHE A 113 -13.73 10.78 3.61
C PHE A 113 -14.17 9.40 3.13
N PHE A 114 -14.83 9.29 1.97
CA PHE A 114 -15.08 7.96 1.37
C PHE A 114 -13.79 7.20 1.13
N PHE A 115 -12.74 7.89 0.66
CA PHE A 115 -11.44 7.26 0.51
C PHE A 115 -10.86 6.84 1.86
N LEU A 116 -10.73 7.77 2.81
CA LEU A 116 -10.07 7.52 4.09
C LEU A 116 -10.81 6.48 4.95
N LEU A 117 -12.14 6.52 4.93
CA LEU A 117 -13.00 5.67 5.75
C LEU A 117 -13.65 4.51 4.96
N SER A 118 -13.06 4.10 3.83
CA SER A 118 -13.44 2.85 3.18
C SER A 118 -13.05 1.64 4.05
N GLY A 119 -13.81 0.56 3.98
CA GLY A 119 -13.57 -0.61 4.81
C GLY A 119 -12.16 -1.18 4.64
N HIS A 120 -11.65 -1.21 3.41
CA HIS A 120 -10.33 -1.73 3.12
C HIS A 120 -9.20 -0.83 3.66
N VAL A 121 -9.37 0.50 3.66
CA VAL A 121 -8.42 1.41 4.32
C VAL A 121 -8.50 1.24 5.83
N LEU A 122 -9.71 1.28 6.41
CA LEU A 122 -9.91 1.20 7.85
C LEU A 122 -9.38 -0.09 8.48
N PHE A 123 -9.68 -1.25 7.86
CA PHE A 123 -9.46 -2.56 8.48
C PHE A 123 -8.27 -3.34 7.91
N TYR A 124 -7.56 -2.77 6.94
CA TYR A 124 -6.39 -3.40 6.32
C TYR A 124 -5.22 -2.42 6.14
N PHE A 125 -5.32 -1.44 5.22
CA PHE A 125 -4.17 -0.59 4.85
C PHE A 125 -3.67 0.33 5.95
N SER A 126 -4.54 0.76 6.85
CA SER A 126 -4.13 1.64 7.96
C SER A 126 -3.23 0.95 9.00
N PHE A 127 -3.04 -0.36 8.92
CA PHE A 127 -2.22 -1.13 9.86
C PHE A 127 -0.91 -1.64 9.26
N ILE A 128 -0.68 -1.46 7.97
CA ILE A 128 0.45 -2.06 7.28
C ILE A 128 1.26 -1.03 6.51
N GLY A 129 2.58 -1.27 6.45
CA GLY A 129 3.56 -0.46 5.74
C GLY A 129 3.76 -0.94 4.30
N GLU A 130 2.81 -0.62 3.40
CA GLU A 130 2.85 -1.07 2.03
C GLU A 130 3.28 0.03 1.06
N ILE A 131 4.18 -0.30 0.16
CA ILE A 131 4.69 0.56 -0.91
C ILE A 131 3.58 1.11 -1.82
N ASP A 132 2.45 0.39 -1.89
CA ASP A 132 1.36 0.64 -2.84
C ASP A 132 0.67 1.98 -2.62
N ILE A 133 0.52 2.43 -1.37
CA ILE A 133 -0.08 3.75 -1.06
C ILE A 133 0.85 4.89 -1.47
N THR A 134 2.15 4.78 -1.19
CA THR A 134 3.16 5.76 -1.61
C THR A 134 3.22 5.86 -3.13
N TYR A 135 3.19 4.72 -3.81
CA TYR A 135 3.13 4.66 -5.27
C TYR A 135 1.83 5.28 -5.81
N SER A 136 0.69 4.96 -5.20
CA SER A 136 -0.62 5.51 -5.60
C SER A 136 -0.69 7.02 -5.41
N LEU A 137 -0.05 7.57 -4.38
CA LEU A 137 0.08 9.01 -4.18
C LEU A 137 0.84 9.67 -5.35
N MET A 138 1.92 9.05 -5.83
CA MET A 138 2.70 9.55 -6.97
C MET A 138 1.89 9.52 -8.27
N VAL A 139 1.23 8.41 -8.57
CA VAL A 139 0.41 8.26 -9.79
C VAL A 139 -0.83 9.17 -9.73
N TYR A 140 -1.48 9.28 -8.59
CA TYR A 140 -2.59 10.22 -8.39
C TYR A 140 -2.14 11.66 -8.55
N GLY A 141 -1.02 12.03 -7.92
CA GLY A 141 -0.41 13.35 -8.07
C GLY A 141 -0.05 13.68 -9.51
N GLN A 142 0.52 12.73 -10.25
CA GLN A 142 0.82 12.83 -11.68
C GLN A 142 -0.42 13.16 -12.51
N ALA A 143 -1.54 12.46 -12.28
CA ALA A 143 -2.80 12.74 -12.95
C ALA A 143 -3.32 14.14 -12.64
N LEU A 144 -3.28 14.56 -11.37
CA LEU A 144 -3.73 15.89 -10.96
C LEU A 144 -2.87 17.02 -11.51
N VAL A 145 -1.55 16.85 -11.54
CA VAL A 145 -0.60 17.81 -12.14
C VAL A 145 -0.87 17.94 -13.62
N PHE A 146 -1.05 16.81 -14.32
CA PHE A 146 -1.36 16.81 -15.73
C PHE A 146 -2.64 17.60 -16.02
N LEU A 147 -3.72 17.31 -15.28
CA LEU A 147 -4.99 18.02 -15.39
C LEU A 147 -4.86 19.51 -15.07
N HIS A 148 -4.16 19.86 -13.99
CA HIS A 148 -4.01 21.24 -13.53
C HIS A 148 -3.33 22.15 -14.56
N PHE A 149 -2.25 21.68 -15.16
CA PHE A 149 -1.51 22.46 -16.15
C PHE A 149 -2.11 22.37 -17.55
N HIS A 150 -2.82 21.27 -17.87
CA HIS A 150 -3.65 21.22 -19.07
C HIS A 150 -4.70 22.33 -19.08
N GLU A 151 -5.41 22.54 -17.96
CA GLU A 151 -6.41 23.62 -17.87
C GLU A 151 -5.81 25.03 -17.97
N LYS A 152 -4.57 25.19 -17.54
CA LYS A 152 -3.85 26.46 -17.65
C LYS A 152 -3.17 26.65 -19.00
N GLU A 153 -3.28 25.68 -19.90
CA GLU A 153 -2.58 25.62 -21.19
C GLU A 153 -1.07 25.83 -21.08
N LYS A 154 -0.47 25.24 -20.01
CA LYS A 154 0.97 25.31 -19.71
C LYS A 154 1.63 23.95 -19.89
N PRO A 155 2.01 23.56 -21.13
CA PRO A 155 2.56 22.22 -21.38
C PRO A 155 3.94 22.01 -20.74
N TRP A 156 4.79 23.02 -20.62
CA TRP A 156 6.11 22.87 -20.01
C TRP A 156 6.04 22.40 -18.55
N PRO A 157 5.40 23.11 -17.61
CA PRO A 157 5.26 22.61 -16.24
C PRO A 157 4.39 21.35 -16.15
N MET A 158 3.45 21.12 -17.07
CA MET A 158 2.65 19.90 -17.14
C MET A 158 3.56 18.66 -17.31
N PHE A 159 4.42 18.68 -18.32
CA PHE A 159 5.34 17.58 -18.55
C PHE A 159 6.44 17.51 -17.48
N ALA A 160 6.99 18.66 -17.04
CA ALA A 160 8.01 18.70 -16.01
C ALA A 160 7.59 17.94 -14.74
N TRP A 161 6.47 18.33 -14.17
CA TRP A 161 5.99 17.71 -12.92
C TRP A 161 5.43 16.30 -13.12
N SER A 162 4.73 16.03 -14.24
CA SER A 162 4.22 14.69 -14.49
C SER A 162 5.34 13.67 -14.70
N TYR A 163 6.40 14.03 -15.43
CA TYR A 163 7.58 13.17 -15.62
C TYR A 163 8.42 13.05 -14.34
N ALA A 164 8.52 14.11 -13.52
CA ALA A 164 9.17 14.01 -12.21
C ALA A 164 8.47 12.99 -11.32
N LEU A 165 7.13 13.04 -11.23
CA LEU A 165 6.33 12.06 -10.48
C LEU A 165 6.39 10.66 -11.10
N MET A 166 6.43 10.55 -12.44
CA MET A 166 6.65 9.29 -13.14
C MET A 166 8.01 8.68 -12.77
N THR A 167 9.08 9.49 -12.76
CA THR A 167 10.43 9.03 -12.38
C THR A 167 10.47 8.57 -10.92
N MET A 168 9.87 9.32 -10.00
CA MET A 168 9.73 8.90 -8.61
C MET A 168 8.90 7.60 -8.49
N GLY A 169 7.82 7.48 -9.24
CA GLY A 169 7.01 6.27 -9.32
C GLY A 169 7.80 5.08 -9.87
N PHE A 170 8.64 5.29 -10.91
CA PHE A 170 9.54 4.27 -11.42
C PHE A 170 10.53 3.84 -10.34
N MET A 171 11.16 4.78 -9.68
CA MET A 171 12.10 4.52 -8.58
C MET A 171 11.44 3.88 -7.35
N THR A 172 10.10 3.81 -7.32
CA THR A 172 9.31 3.12 -6.28
C THR A 172 8.88 1.72 -6.72
N LYS A 173 8.33 1.57 -7.93
CA LYS A 173 7.66 0.33 -8.34
C LYS A 173 8.07 -0.17 -9.74
N GLY A 174 8.90 0.58 -10.47
CA GLY A 174 9.44 0.22 -11.78
C GLY A 174 8.53 0.59 -12.95
N ILE A 175 8.56 -0.23 -13.99
CA ILE A 175 8.00 -0.01 -15.33
C ILE A 175 6.53 0.45 -15.37
N PRO A 176 5.60 0.00 -14.48
CA PRO A 176 4.22 0.46 -14.52
C PRO A 176 4.05 1.99 -14.52
N SER A 177 5.00 2.75 -13.91
CA SER A 177 4.93 4.22 -13.89
C SER A 177 5.06 4.84 -15.29
N ILE A 178 5.91 4.26 -16.14
CA ILE A 178 6.08 4.69 -17.53
C ILE A 178 4.79 4.46 -18.31
N ALA A 179 4.16 3.29 -18.10
CA ALA A 179 2.89 2.97 -18.74
C ALA A 179 1.77 3.93 -18.32
N PHE A 180 1.68 4.28 -17.03
CA PHE A 180 0.72 5.30 -16.54
C PHE A 180 0.93 6.66 -17.22
N GLN A 181 2.19 7.11 -17.37
CA GLN A 181 2.49 8.36 -18.08
C GLN A 181 2.04 8.31 -19.53
N GLY A 182 2.44 7.28 -20.27
CA GLY A 182 2.11 7.13 -21.69
C GLY A 182 0.60 7.03 -21.93
N LEU A 183 -0.09 6.16 -21.19
CA LEU A 183 -1.54 5.98 -21.32
C LEU A 183 -2.33 7.24 -20.93
N THR A 184 -1.86 7.98 -19.93
CA THR A 184 -2.48 9.26 -19.55
C THR A 184 -2.32 10.29 -20.67
N ILE A 185 -1.13 10.46 -21.26
CA ILE A 185 -0.90 11.39 -22.37
C ILE A 185 -1.76 11.00 -23.58
N ILE A 186 -1.77 9.71 -23.95
CA ILE A 186 -2.57 9.19 -25.07
C ILE A 186 -4.06 9.41 -24.81
N GLY A 187 -4.57 9.05 -23.63
CA GLY A 187 -5.97 9.22 -23.25
C GLY A 187 -6.40 10.70 -23.34
N PHE A 188 -5.55 11.61 -22.89
CA PHE A 188 -5.76 13.05 -23.02
C PHE A 188 -5.76 13.53 -24.47
N ALA A 189 -4.77 13.11 -25.25
CA ALA A 189 -4.65 13.49 -26.64
C ALA A 189 -5.90 13.08 -27.43
N ILE A 190 -6.44 11.88 -27.19
CA ILE A 190 -7.65 11.39 -27.83
C ILE A 190 -8.88 12.17 -27.36
N TYR A 191 -9.12 12.23 -26.06
CA TYR A 191 -10.36 12.79 -25.50
C TYR A 191 -10.51 14.29 -25.76
N TYR A 192 -9.44 15.06 -25.54
CA TYR A 192 -9.42 16.51 -25.74
C TYR A 192 -9.02 16.92 -27.15
N ARG A 193 -8.73 15.95 -28.04
CA ARG A 193 -8.21 16.21 -29.41
C ARG A 193 -6.94 17.06 -29.43
N LYS A 194 -6.11 16.95 -28.39
CA LYS A 194 -4.86 17.69 -28.23
C LYS A 194 -3.66 16.82 -28.65
N TRP A 195 -3.67 16.35 -29.91
CA TRP A 195 -2.60 15.49 -30.46
C TRP A 195 -1.22 16.10 -30.37
N ILE A 196 -1.16 17.46 -30.29
CA ILE A 196 0.09 18.20 -30.09
C ILE A 196 0.85 17.75 -28.83
N TYR A 197 0.20 17.20 -27.81
CA TYR A 197 0.87 16.71 -26.61
C TYR A 197 1.81 15.53 -26.90
N LEU A 198 1.51 14.71 -27.90
CA LEU A 198 2.37 13.58 -28.26
C LEU A 198 3.69 14.04 -28.88
N ILE A 199 3.66 15.15 -29.63
CA ILE A 199 4.82 15.69 -30.36
C ILE A 199 5.37 17.00 -29.77
N HIS A 200 4.86 17.44 -28.62
CA HIS A 200 5.28 18.70 -28.00
C HIS A 200 6.75 18.62 -27.54
N PRO A 201 7.59 19.63 -27.81
CA PRO A 201 9.01 19.60 -27.40
C PRO A 201 9.23 19.34 -25.92
N ALA A 202 8.37 19.89 -25.03
CA ALA A 202 8.44 19.65 -23.61
C ALA A 202 8.23 18.15 -23.26
N ASN A 203 7.37 17.43 -24.01
CA ASN A 203 7.18 15.99 -23.80
C ASN A 203 8.49 15.22 -24.00
N PHE A 204 9.17 15.48 -25.12
CA PHE A 204 10.45 14.83 -25.43
C PHE A 204 11.56 15.27 -24.47
N PHE A 205 11.63 16.56 -24.16
CA PHE A 205 12.65 17.09 -23.24
C PHE A 205 12.56 16.42 -21.86
N PHE A 206 11.37 16.37 -21.25
CA PHE A 206 11.22 15.78 -19.92
C PHE A 206 11.22 14.25 -19.93
N LEU A 207 10.84 13.61 -21.02
CA LEU A 207 11.09 12.17 -21.22
C LEU A 207 12.61 11.89 -21.19
N LEU A 208 13.41 12.63 -21.97
CA LEU A 208 14.85 12.46 -21.98
C LEU A 208 15.49 12.80 -20.63
N ALA A 209 15.03 13.85 -19.96
CA ALA A 209 15.49 14.20 -18.62
C ALA A 209 15.20 13.09 -17.59
N SER A 210 14.02 12.45 -17.69
CA SER A 210 13.68 11.31 -16.85
C SER A 210 14.55 10.09 -17.15
N LEU A 211 14.76 9.76 -18.42
CA LEU A 211 15.66 8.68 -18.83
C LEU A 211 17.10 8.93 -18.39
N ALA A 212 17.58 10.18 -18.52
CA ALA A 212 18.90 10.57 -18.03
C ALA A 212 19.02 10.43 -16.50
N SER A 213 17.97 10.78 -15.75
CA SER A 213 17.94 10.59 -14.28
C SER A 213 17.99 9.11 -13.89
N LEU A 214 17.23 8.26 -14.57
CA LEU A 214 17.27 6.82 -14.36
C LEU A 214 18.62 6.21 -14.76
N PHE A 215 19.17 6.63 -15.88
CA PHE A 215 20.51 6.24 -16.31
C PHE A 215 21.56 6.66 -15.28
N GLY A 216 21.47 7.87 -14.73
CA GLY A 216 22.35 8.35 -13.67
C GLY A 216 22.31 7.44 -12.44
N TYR A 217 21.11 7.01 -12.00
CA TYR A 217 20.99 6.03 -10.92
C TYR A 217 21.69 4.71 -11.24
N PHE A 218 21.47 4.15 -12.43
CA PHE A 218 22.11 2.88 -12.83
C PHE A 218 23.61 3.01 -13.05
N ARG A 219 24.12 4.19 -13.40
CA ARG A 219 25.56 4.48 -13.42
C ARG A 219 26.17 4.47 -12.02
N LEU A 220 25.51 5.11 -11.04
CA LEU A 220 25.93 5.04 -9.64
C LEU A 220 25.83 3.60 -9.08
N TYR A 221 24.81 2.85 -9.48
CA TYR A 221 24.68 1.44 -9.14
C TYR A 221 25.86 0.63 -9.68
N ALA A 222 26.28 0.89 -10.93
CA ALA A 222 27.38 0.19 -11.60
C ALA A 222 28.75 0.40 -10.92
N GLU A 223 28.90 1.42 -10.07
CA GLU A 223 30.14 1.61 -9.27
C GLU A 223 30.27 0.56 -8.14
N HIS A 224 29.17 -0.09 -7.78
CA HIS A 224 29.12 -1.04 -6.65
C HIS A 224 28.68 -2.45 -7.03
N SER A 225 28.00 -2.61 -8.17
CA SER A 225 27.51 -3.89 -8.65
C SER A 225 27.06 -3.83 -10.11
N ASP A 226 26.91 -5.01 -10.77
CA ASP A 226 26.39 -5.09 -12.13
C ASP A 226 24.90 -4.71 -12.19
N PRO A 227 24.49 -3.67 -12.95
CA PRO A 227 23.09 -3.27 -13.08
C PRO A 227 22.27 -4.18 -14.00
N LEU A 228 22.88 -5.02 -14.83
CA LEU A 228 22.17 -5.84 -15.82
C LEU A 228 21.20 -6.84 -15.20
N PRO A 229 21.56 -7.60 -14.13
CA PRO A 229 20.60 -8.48 -13.44
C PRO A 229 19.39 -7.73 -12.89
N TYR A 230 19.62 -6.51 -12.41
CA TYR A 230 18.55 -5.69 -11.86
C TYR A 230 17.57 -5.21 -12.94
N ILE A 231 18.08 -4.66 -14.04
CA ILE A 231 17.27 -4.22 -15.19
C ILE A 231 16.51 -5.41 -15.76
N ALA A 232 17.17 -6.55 -15.92
CA ALA A 232 16.58 -7.79 -16.38
C ALA A 232 15.41 -8.24 -15.51
N GLN A 233 15.57 -8.18 -14.19
CA GLN A 233 14.50 -8.54 -13.25
C GLN A 233 13.32 -7.57 -13.31
N LEU A 234 13.54 -6.27 -13.45
CA LEU A 234 12.46 -5.30 -13.60
C LEU A 234 11.62 -5.57 -14.86
N ILE A 235 12.27 -5.91 -15.99
CA ILE A 235 11.59 -6.29 -17.23
C ILE A 235 10.84 -7.60 -17.05
N ASN A 236 11.46 -8.62 -16.46
CA ASN A 236 10.86 -9.93 -16.23
C ASN A 236 9.62 -9.85 -15.30
N GLU A 237 9.69 -9.07 -14.22
CA GLU A 237 8.53 -8.84 -13.32
C GLU A 237 7.36 -8.16 -14.04
N SER A 238 7.64 -7.31 -15.02
CA SER A 238 6.60 -6.66 -15.81
C SER A 238 6.00 -7.61 -16.85
N SER A 239 6.82 -8.41 -17.53
CA SER A 239 6.38 -9.37 -18.55
C SER A 239 5.59 -10.54 -17.95
N LYS A 240 6.02 -11.09 -16.81
CA LYS A 240 5.30 -12.16 -16.10
C LYS A 240 3.88 -11.77 -15.68
N ARG A 241 3.63 -10.48 -15.52
CA ARG A 241 2.32 -9.96 -15.13
C ARG A 241 1.40 -9.66 -16.30
N THR A 242 1.87 -9.84 -17.54
CA THR A 242 1.08 -9.59 -18.74
C THR A 242 0.83 -10.92 -19.44
N SER A 243 -0.41 -11.37 -19.47
CA SER A 243 -0.81 -12.53 -20.24
C SER A 243 -1.89 -12.14 -21.25
N PHE A 244 -1.78 -12.64 -22.46
CA PHE A 244 -2.71 -12.42 -23.55
C PHE A 244 -3.45 -13.71 -23.94
N ASP A 245 -3.47 -14.72 -23.06
CA ASP A 245 -4.29 -15.89 -23.28
C ASP A 245 -5.79 -15.52 -23.18
N LEU A 246 -6.62 -16.15 -24.02
CA LEU A 246 -8.04 -15.83 -24.16
C LEU A 246 -8.79 -15.91 -22.82
N VAL A 247 -8.47 -16.90 -22.00
CA VAL A 247 -9.12 -17.12 -20.69
C VAL A 247 -8.80 -15.96 -19.75
N SER A 248 -7.53 -15.55 -19.67
CA SER A 248 -7.11 -14.40 -18.84
C SER A 248 -7.74 -13.10 -19.32
N VAL A 249 -7.80 -12.86 -20.63
CA VAL A 249 -8.42 -11.65 -21.20
C VAL A 249 -9.90 -11.54 -20.86
N LEU A 250 -10.64 -12.65 -20.78
CA LEU A 250 -12.06 -12.65 -20.43
C LEU A 250 -12.31 -12.62 -18.91
N ILE A 251 -11.51 -13.31 -18.12
CA ILE A 251 -11.75 -13.47 -16.68
C ILE A 251 -11.14 -12.32 -15.85
N ASN A 252 -9.97 -11.81 -16.22
CA ASN A 252 -9.30 -10.78 -15.45
C ASN A 252 -10.12 -9.48 -15.28
N PRO A 253 -10.84 -8.95 -16.28
CA PRO A 253 -11.69 -7.78 -16.07
C PRO A 253 -12.76 -8.00 -15.01
N LEU A 254 -13.37 -9.20 -14.95
CA LEU A 254 -14.36 -9.54 -13.91
C LEU A 254 -13.72 -9.63 -12.53
N LYS A 255 -12.52 -10.24 -12.45
CA LYS A 255 -11.73 -10.27 -11.20
C LYS A 255 -11.37 -8.86 -10.73
N VAL A 256 -10.85 -8.02 -11.62
CA VAL A 256 -10.49 -6.63 -11.30
C VAL A 256 -11.72 -5.84 -10.87
N PHE A 257 -12.87 -6.05 -11.50
CA PHE A 257 -14.13 -5.45 -11.07
C PHE A 257 -14.52 -5.91 -9.65
N GLY A 258 -14.37 -7.19 -9.34
CA GLY A 258 -14.57 -7.72 -7.98
C GLY A 258 -13.64 -7.08 -6.95
N GLU A 259 -12.35 -6.90 -7.30
CA GLU A 259 -11.39 -6.20 -6.44
C GLU A 259 -11.80 -4.72 -6.23
N PHE A 260 -12.30 -4.03 -7.27
CA PHE A 260 -12.86 -2.68 -7.11
C PHE A 260 -14.05 -2.67 -6.14
N LEU A 261 -15.01 -3.59 -6.25
CA LEU A 261 -16.14 -3.65 -5.33
C LEU A 261 -15.68 -3.86 -3.88
N LYS A 262 -14.72 -4.75 -3.67
CA LYS A 262 -14.12 -5.02 -2.36
C LYS A 262 -13.50 -3.77 -1.73
N ILE A 263 -12.64 -3.06 -2.46
CA ILE A 263 -11.96 -1.87 -1.93
C ILE A 263 -12.88 -0.64 -1.80
N LEU A 264 -13.96 -0.58 -2.58
CA LEU A 264 -14.97 0.48 -2.51
C LEU A 264 -16.00 0.25 -1.39
N PHE A 265 -16.06 -0.94 -0.81
CA PHE A 265 -17.00 -1.25 0.28
C PHE A 265 -16.69 -0.42 1.53
N PRO A 266 -17.73 0.10 2.27
CA PRO A 266 -19.17 -0.08 2.02
C PRO A 266 -19.77 0.95 1.04
N TRP A 267 -19.00 1.91 0.56
CA TRP A 267 -19.49 3.05 -0.22
C TRP A 267 -20.03 2.67 -1.60
N CYS A 268 -19.59 1.55 -2.16
CA CYS A 268 -20.17 1.02 -3.41
C CYS A 268 -21.69 0.76 -3.29
N LEU A 269 -22.20 0.47 -2.09
CA LEU A 269 -23.65 0.29 -1.86
C LEU A 269 -24.45 1.57 -2.14
N LEU A 270 -23.81 2.75 -2.02
CA LEU A 270 -24.44 4.01 -2.36
C LEU A 270 -24.66 4.20 -3.87
N SER A 271 -24.05 3.36 -4.70
CA SER A 271 -24.33 3.36 -6.14
C SER A 271 -25.69 2.71 -6.49
N ILE A 272 -26.24 1.84 -5.64
CA ILE A 272 -27.51 1.16 -5.86
C ILE A 272 -28.67 2.15 -6.13
N PRO A 273 -28.89 3.19 -5.31
CA PRO A 273 -29.90 4.22 -5.61
C PRO A 273 -29.65 4.98 -6.92
N LEU A 274 -28.40 5.04 -7.40
CA LEU A 274 -28.08 5.69 -8.67
C LEU A 274 -28.49 4.85 -9.87
N LEU A 275 -28.40 3.49 -9.77
CA LEU A 275 -28.80 2.57 -10.83
C LEU A 275 -30.32 2.61 -11.08
N TRP A 276 -31.12 2.81 -10.03
CA TRP A 276 -32.58 2.88 -10.14
C TRP A 276 -33.13 4.23 -10.55
N ARG A 277 -32.29 5.27 -10.61
CA ARG A 277 -32.73 6.61 -11.04
C ARG A 277 -32.62 6.75 -12.55
N ARG A 278 -33.77 6.81 -13.21
CA ARG A 278 -33.93 7.17 -14.62
C ARG A 278 -33.61 8.67 -14.91
N ASN A 279 -33.12 9.42 -13.94
CA ASN A 279 -32.83 10.87 -14.07
C ASN A 279 -31.47 11.08 -14.76
N ARG A 280 -31.51 11.13 -16.08
CA ARG A 280 -30.41 11.50 -17.00
C ARG A 280 -29.99 12.99 -16.94
N THR A 281 -30.41 13.75 -15.93
CA THR A 281 -30.28 15.22 -15.92
C THR A 281 -28.99 15.76 -15.33
N ILE A 282 -28.21 14.94 -14.59
CA ILE A 282 -26.93 15.42 -14.05
C ILE A 282 -25.83 15.07 -15.05
N ARG A 283 -25.46 16.05 -15.89
CA ARG A 283 -24.30 15.87 -16.77
C ARG A 283 -23.02 15.83 -15.95
N PRO A 284 -22.05 14.96 -16.29
CA PRO A 284 -20.77 14.94 -15.62
C PRO A 284 -20.07 16.30 -15.84
N ASN A 285 -19.57 16.84 -14.75
CA ASN A 285 -18.68 18.00 -14.81
C ASN A 285 -17.34 17.56 -15.43
N LYS A 286 -16.64 18.48 -16.11
CA LYS A 286 -15.36 18.18 -16.79
C LYS A 286 -14.32 17.49 -15.89
N TRP A 287 -14.34 17.77 -14.58
CA TRP A 287 -13.45 17.17 -13.59
C TRP A 287 -13.77 15.72 -13.28
N ILE A 288 -15.05 15.40 -13.22
CA ILE A 288 -15.53 14.02 -13.09
C ILE A 288 -15.22 13.23 -14.37
N SER A 289 -15.48 13.85 -15.53
CA SER A 289 -15.14 13.23 -16.83
C SER A 289 -13.66 12.94 -16.97
N PHE A 290 -12.79 13.84 -16.48
CA PHE A 290 -11.35 13.59 -16.43
C PHE A 290 -10.99 12.36 -15.59
N GLY A 291 -11.53 12.28 -14.36
CA GLY A 291 -11.28 11.13 -13.48
C GLY A 291 -11.69 9.81 -14.11
N LEU A 292 -12.87 9.78 -14.75
CA LEU A 292 -13.34 8.60 -15.49
C LEU A 292 -12.44 8.27 -16.70
N LEU A 293 -11.97 9.29 -17.42
CA LEU A 293 -11.02 9.12 -18.52
C LEU A 293 -9.70 8.53 -18.02
N PHE A 294 -9.16 9.06 -16.91
CA PHE A 294 -7.93 8.54 -16.32
C PHE A 294 -8.05 7.06 -15.93
N ILE A 295 -9.17 6.69 -15.29
CA ILE A 295 -9.46 5.29 -14.94
C ILE A 295 -9.54 4.44 -16.20
N LEU A 296 -10.33 4.87 -17.19
CA LEU A 296 -10.55 4.12 -18.44
C LEU A 296 -9.22 3.93 -19.22
N ALA A 297 -8.42 4.98 -19.33
CA ALA A 297 -7.14 4.92 -20.03
C ALA A 297 -6.11 4.00 -19.36
N ASN A 298 -6.10 3.95 -18.03
CA ASN A 298 -5.05 3.25 -17.29
C ASN A 298 -5.46 1.88 -16.71
N SER A 299 -6.76 1.57 -16.59
CA SER A 299 -7.23 0.28 -16.05
C SER A 299 -6.82 -0.92 -16.90
N TRP A 300 -6.55 -0.72 -18.18
CA TRP A 300 -6.05 -1.76 -19.09
C TRP A 300 -4.80 -2.46 -18.59
N LEU A 301 -3.92 -1.74 -17.89
CA LEU A 301 -2.73 -2.32 -17.27
C LEU A 301 -3.04 -3.49 -16.33
N TYR A 302 -4.22 -3.46 -15.74
CA TYR A 302 -4.66 -4.47 -14.78
C TYR A 302 -5.60 -5.50 -15.38
N PHE A 303 -6.35 -5.16 -16.42
CA PHE A 303 -7.23 -6.11 -17.11
C PHE A 303 -6.44 -7.24 -17.76
N PHE A 304 -5.25 -6.96 -18.27
CA PHE A 304 -4.36 -7.95 -18.87
C PHE A 304 -3.33 -8.54 -17.89
N SER A 305 -3.47 -8.27 -16.59
CA SER A 305 -2.56 -8.77 -15.56
C SER A 305 -3.26 -9.78 -14.65
N PRO A 306 -3.04 -11.10 -14.81
CA PRO A 306 -3.65 -12.13 -13.96
C PRO A 306 -3.23 -12.03 -12.49
N GLY A 307 -2.08 -11.42 -12.21
CA GLY A 307 -1.56 -11.16 -10.86
C GLY A 307 -2.06 -9.88 -10.20
N THR A 308 -3.11 -9.23 -10.74
CA THR A 308 -3.67 -8.00 -10.16
C THR A 308 -4.24 -8.28 -8.77
N ARG A 309 -3.86 -7.42 -7.81
CA ARG A 309 -4.35 -7.40 -6.43
C ARG A 309 -5.06 -6.07 -6.16
N ASP A 310 -6.00 -6.08 -5.23
CA ASP A 310 -6.75 -4.92 -4.74
C ASP A 310 -5.87 -3.69 -4.48
N ARG A 311 -4.72 -3.88 -3.82
CA ARG A 311 -3.77 -2.83 -3.47
C ARG A 311 -3.17 -2.05 -4.66
N TYR A 312 -3.25 -2.60 -5.87
CA TYR A 312 -2.75 -1.93 -7.08
C TYR A 312 -3.72 -0.91 -7.68
N LEU A 313 -4.93 -0.79 -7.14
CA LEU A 313 -6.01 0.02 -7.71
C LEU A 313 -6.24 1.35 -6.96
N TYR A 314 -5.47 1.62 -5.91
CA TYR A 314 -5.70 2.74 -4.98
C TYR A 314 -5.59 4.13 -5.63
N MET A 315 -4.77 4.31 -6.68
CA MET A 315 -4.66 5.56 -7.42
C MET A 315 -5.96 5.97 -8.12
N PHE A 316 -6.85 5.03 -8.39
CA PHE A 316 -8.14 5.28 -9.03
C PHE A 316 -9.23 5.71 -8.05
N LEU A 317 -9.12 5.30 -6.77
CA LEU A 317 -10.17 5.47 -5.78
C LEU A 317 -10.61 6.92 -5.57
N PRO A 318 -9.70 7.92 -5.45
CA PRO A 318 -10.14 9.30 -5.28
C PRO A 318 -11.03 9.79 -6.42
N PHE A 319 -10.74 9.38 -7.66
CA PHE A 319 -11.57 9.74 -8.82
C PHE A 319 -12.93 9.04 -8.81
N ILE A 320 -12.97 7.75 -8.43
CA ILE A 320 -14.23 7.00 -8.29
C ILE A 320 -15.09 7.63 -7.19
N TYR A 321 -14.49 7.96 -6.04
CA TYR A 321 -15.21 8.59 -4.94
C TYR A 321 -15.65 10.02 -5.25
N ASN A 322 -14.89 10.78 -6.05
CA ASN A 322 -15.34 12.08 -6.56
C ASN A 322 -16.61 11.92 -7.41
N ALA A 323 -16.65 10.94 -8.30
CA ALA A 323 -17.83 10.65 -9.11
C ALA A 323 -19.01 10.20 -8.22
N LEU A 324 -18.79 9.24 -7.32
CA LEU A 324 -19.81 8.74 -6.42
C LEU A 324 -20.40 9.88 -5.56
N ALA A 325 -19.55 10.70 -4.93
CA ALA A 325 -19.98 11.82 -4.10
C ALA A 325 -20.77 12.86 -4.90
N PHE A 326 -20.31 13.18 -6.12
CA PHE A 326 -20.97 14.14 -7.00
C PHE A 326 -22.40 13.74 -7.36
N TYR A 327 -22.63 12.45 -7.65
CA TYR A 327 -23.95 11.96 -8.01
C TYR A 327 -24.85 11.65 -6.80
N ILE A 328 -24.28 11.23 -5.67
CA ILE A 328 -25.07 10.82 -4.50
C ILE A 328 -25.50 12.00 -3.62
N LEU A 329 -24.70 13.07 -3.52
CA LEU A 329 -24.98 14.20 -2.65
C LEU A 329 -26.35 14.87 -2.92
N PRO A 330 -26.77 15.12 -4.18
CA PRO A 330 -28.10 15.64 -4.47
C PRO A 330 -29.25 14.71 -4.09
N ILE A 331 -28.95 13.41 -3.95
CA ILE A 331 -29.94 12.41 -3.51
C ILE A 331 -30.07 12.43 -2.00
N PHE A 332 -28.97 12.54 -1.27
CA PHE A 332 -28.98 12.70 0.18
C PHE A 332 -29.85 13.87 0.63
N SER A 333 -29.79 14.99 -0.08
CA SER A 333 -30.58 16.17 0.25
C SER A 333 -32.08 16.00 0.02
N LYS A 334 -32.50 15.13 -0.94
CA LYS A 334 -33.90 14.95 -1.33
C LYS A 334 -34.62 13.79 -0.64
N LYS A 335 -33.90 12.72 -0.26
CA LYS A 335 -34.45 11.48 0.30
C LYS A 335 -33.94 11.20 1.72
N THR A 336 -33.98 12.18 2.58
CA THR A 336 -33.45 12.12 3.95
C THR A 336 -33.99 10.96 4.76
N GLN A 337 -35.28 10.61 4.61
CA GLN A 337 -35.91 9.52 5.38
C GLN A 337 -35.36 8.14 5.00
N SER A 338 -35.22 7.86 3.69
CA SER A 338 -34.66 6.58 3.23
C SER A 338 -33.21 6.41 3.68
N PHE A 339 -32.41 7.50 3.66
CA PHE A 339 -31.04 7.45 4.15
C PHE A 339 -30.95 7.34 5.67
N LYS A 340 -31.91 7.90 6.43
CA LYS A 340 -32.00 7.66 7.88
C LYS A 340 -32.23 6.19 8.19
N ILE A 341 -33.18 5.55 7.50
CA ILE A 341 -33.43 4.11 7.65
C ILE A 341 -32.17 3.29 7.32
N GLY A 342 -31.50 3.62 6.20
CA GLY A 342 -30.24 2.98 5.82
C GLY A 342 -29.14 3.17 6.87
N PHE A 343 -29.02 4.34 7.47
CA PHE A 343 -28.06 4.62 8.54
C PHE A 343 -28.32 3.77 9.78
N TYR A 344 -29.60 3.69 10.25
CA TYR A 344 -29.95 2.85 11.39
C TYR A 344 -29.72 1.37 11.09
N GLY A 345 -30.11 0.90 9.90
CA GLY A 345 -29.87 -0.48 9.48
C GLY A 345 -28.38 -0.81 9.47
N PHE A 346 -27.55 0.09 8.95
CA PHE A 346 -26.11 -0.09 8.92
C PHE A 346 -25.47 -0.04 10.32
N ALA A 347 -25.93 0.86 11.20
CA ALA A 347 -25.47 0.92 12.59
C ALA A 347 -25.81 -0.37 13.37
N ILE A 348 -27.04 -0.89 13.19
CA ILE A 348 -27.48 -2.15 13.80
C ILE A 348 -26.65 -3.33 13.26
N LEU A 349 -26.40 -3.37 11.95
CA LEU A 349 -25.59 -4.42 11.32
C LEU A 349 -24.17 -4.43 11.89
N LEU A 350 -23.53 -3.26 12.02
CA LEU A 350 -22.19 -3.16 12.61
C LEU A 350 -22.20 -3.56 14.09
N ALA A 351 -23.19 -3.13 14.87
CA ALA A 351 -23.32 -3.51 16.26
C ALA A 351 -23.47 -5.04 16.41
N ALA A 352 -24.33 -5.66 15.60
CA ALA A 352 -24.54 -7.10 15.59
C ALA A 352 -23.26 -7.86 15.16
N LEU A 353 -22.55 -7.36 14.14
CA LEU A 353 -21.29 -7.94 13.69
C LEU A 353 -20.23 -7.92 14.80
N PHE A 354 -20.03 -6.78 15.48
CA PHE A 354 -19.05 -6.70 16.56
C PHE A 354 -19.46 -7.48 17.81
N PHE A 355 -20.75 -7.61 18.06
CA PHE A 355 -21.26 -8.52 19.11
C PHE A 355 -20.92 -9.98 18.76
N TYR A 356 -21.26 -10.43 17.55
CA TYR A 356 -20.93 -11.78 17.08
C TYR A 356 -19.43 -12.07 17.18
N LEU A 357 -18.58 -11.17 16.66
CA LEU A 357 -17.14 -11.31 16.74
C LEU A 357 -16.62 -11.34 18.19
N SER A 358 -17.27 -10.62 19.10
CA SER A 358 -16.90 -10.64 20.53
C SER A 358 -17.15 -12.00 21.16
N VAL A 359 -18.27 -12.64 20.80
CA VAL A 359 -18.61 -13.99 21.28
C VAL A 359 -17.66 -15.02 20.68
N ASP A 360 -17.45 -14.97 19.37
CA ASP A 360 -16.58 -15.89 18.62
C ASP A 360 -15.13 -15.86 19.12
N LEU A 361 -14.61 -14.65 19.41
CA LEU A 361 -13.25 -14.45 19.89
C LEU A 361 -13.10 -14.56 21.42
N GLY A 362 -14.17 -14.80 22.16
CA GLY A 362 -14.14 -14.96 23.63
C GLY A 362 -13.64 -13.73 24.38
N VAL A 363 -13.85 -12.51 23.85
CA VAL A 363 -13.36 -11.30 24.50
C VAL A 363 -14.21 -10.91 25.71
N PRO A 364 -13.66 -10.13 26.69
CA PRO A 364 -14.41 -9.69 27.86
C PRO A 364 -15.71 -8.95 27.52
N VAL A 365 -16.80 -9.29 28.21
CA VAL A 365 -18.17 -8.82 27.91
C VAL A 365 -18.31 -7.28 27.91
N TRP A 366 -17.48 -6.56 28.64
CA TRP A 366 -17.51 -5.10 28.68
C TRP A 366 -17.11 -4.45 27.33
N LEU A 367 -16.31 -5.12 26.48
CA LEU A 367 -15.90 -4.60 25.17
C LEU A 367 -17.08 -4.48 24.17
N PRO A 368 -17.89 -5.52 23.93
CA PRO A 368 -19.08 -5.38 23.11
C PRO A 368 -20.08 -4.38 23.70
N ILE A 369 -20.20 -4.27 25.02
CA ILE A 369 -21.06 -3.27 25.67
C ILE A 369 -20.61 -1.86 25.31
N LEU A 370 -19.31 -1.54 25.39
CA LEU A 370 -18.78 -0.24 24.96
C LEU A 370 -19.04 0.04 23.48
N SER A 371 -18.89 -0.95 22.61
CA SER A 371 -19.21 -0.82 21.19
C SER A 371 -20.70 -0.53 20.98
N PHE A 372 -21.60 -1.24 21.67
CA PHE A 372 -23.04 -0.99 21.65
C PHE A 372 -23.40 0.42 22.12
N ILE A 373 -22.80 0.87 23.22
CA ILE A 373 -22.99 2.25 23.73
C ILE A 373 -22.53 3.26 22.67
N GLY A 374 -21.40 3.03 22.01
CA GLY A 374 -20.88 3.87 20.93
C GLY A 374 -21.86 3.98 19.77
N PHE A 375 -22.31 2.84 19.21
CA PHE A 375 -23.26 2.80 18.10
C PHE A 375 -24.62 3.38 18.50
N GLY A 376 -25.13 3.04 19.68
CA GLY A 376 -26.40 3.53 20.21
C GLY A 376 -26.40 5.03 20.47
N SER A 377 -25.33 5.57 21.05
CA SER A 377 -25.14 7.00 21.27
C SER A 377 -25.13 7.78 19.96
N LEU A 378 -24.44 7.27 18.95
CA LEU A 378 -24.44 7.89 17.62
C LEU A 378 -25.81 7.84 16.96
N ALA A 379 -26.52 6.72 17.04
CA ALA A 379 -27.88 6.60 16.52
C ALA A 379 -28.83 7.57 17.22
N TRP A 380 -28.73 7.74 18.54
CA TRP A 380 -29.51 8.70 19.32
C TRP A 380 -29.18 10.16 18.96
N ILE A 381 -27.89 10.52 18.86
CA ILE A 381 -27.44 11.86 18.46
C ILE A 381 -27.93 12.19 17.05
N PHE A 382 -27.88 11.23 16.14
CA PHE A 382 -28.38 11.36 14.79
C PHE A 382 -29.91 11.53 14.76
N HIS A 383 -30.64 10.76 15.60
CA HIS A 383 -32.10 10.91 15.75
C HIS A 383 -32.50 12.33 16.14
N ARG A 384 -31.74 12.95 17.03
CA ARG A 384 -31.94 14.35 17.46
C ARG A 384 -31.61 15.39 16.37
N ASN A 385 -31.27 14.99 15.16
CA ASN A 385 -30.90 15.86 14.01
C ASN A 385 -29.80 16.88 14.32
N LYS A 386 -28.91 16.60 15.27
CA LYS A 386 -27.82 17.52 15.64
C LYS A 386 -26.71 17.60 14.60
N PHE A 387 -26.54 16.57 13.78
CA PHE A 387 -25.50 16.49 12.76
C PHE A 387 -26.05 16.05 11.40
N SER A 388 -25.32 16.36 10.33
CA SER A 388 -25.66 15.88 8.99
C SER A 388 -25.50 14.37 8.90
N ILE A 389 -26.26 13.72 8.03
CA ILE A 389 -26.18 12.27 7.77
C ILE A 389 -24.76 11.86 7.37
N ILE A 390 -24.06 12.70 6.61
CA ILE A 390 -22.68 12.48 6.16
C ILE A 390 -21.72 12.42 7.35
N PHE A 391 -21.82 13.41 8.25
CA PHE A 391 -21.00 13.45 9.46
C PHE A 391 -21.26 12.23 10.35
N SER A 392 -22.53 11.84 10.51
CA SER A 392 -22.92 10.69 11.30
C SER A 392 -22.40 9.37 10.73
N LEU A 393 -22.44 9.20 9.39
CA LEU A 393 -21.85 8.03 8.71
C LEU A 393 -20.34 7.92 8.94
N PHE A 394 -19.62 9.02 8.85
CA PHE A 394 -18.18 9.02 9.07
C PHE A 394 -17.82 8.73 10.52
N THR A 395 -18.55 9.32 11.47
CA THR A 395 -18.37 9.01 12.89
C THR A 395 -18.70 7.55 13.20
N LEU A 396 -19.73 6.99 12.56
CA LEU A 396 -20.08 5.57 12.66
C LEU A 396 -18.90 4.67 12.20
N MET A 397 -18.25 5.00 11.10
CA MET A 397 -17.08 4.25 10.61
C MET A 397 -15.89 4.34 11.56
N LEU A 398 -15.67 5.51 12.20
CA LEU A 398 -14.62 5.63 13.22
C LEU A 398 -14.94 4.82 14.48
N VAL A 399 -16.20 4.75 14.91
CA VAL A 399 -16.62 3.89 16.02
C VAL A 399 -16.43 2.42 15.64
N ALA A 400 -16.78 2.03 14.42
CA ALA A 400 -16.53 0.68 13.91
C ALA A 400 -15.02 0.33 13.93
N ARG A 401 -14.15 1.30 13.56
CA ARG A 401 -12.70 1.12 13.66
C ARG A 401 -12.24 0.94 15.10
N LEU A 402 -12.70 1.76 16.04
CA LEU A 402 -12.36 1.61 17.46
C LEU A 402 -12.85 0.27 18.02
N SER A 403 -14.06 -0.16 17.65
CA SER A 403 -14.58 -1.49 18.02
C SER A 403 -13.71 -2.62 17.48
N TYR A 404 -13.25 -2.50 16.23
CA TYR A 404 -12.31 -3.45 15.64
C TYR A 404 -10.98 -3.49 16.40
N ASP A 405 -10.42 -2.32 16.76
CA ASP A 405 -9.17 -2.21 17.49
C ASP A 405 -9.23 -2.82 18.90
N MET A 406 -10.41 -2.81 19.51
CA MET A 406 -10.62 -3.35 20.87
C MET A 406 -10.98 -4.84 20.85
N ILE A 407 -11.77 -5.29 19.89
CA ILE A 407 -12.35 -6.63 19.86
C ILE A 407 -11.50 -7.59 19.00
N VAL A 408 -11.20 -7.19 17.76
CA VAL A 408 -10.61 -8.10 16.77
C VAL A 408 -9.09 -8.06 16.80
N PHE A 409 -8.51 -6.89 16.99
CA PHE A 409 -7.08 -6.68 16.83
C PHE A 409 -6.20 -7.42 17.84
N PRO A 410 -6.58 -7.56 19.14
CA PRO A 410 -5.82 -8.36 20.09
C PRO A 410 -5.73 -9.83 19.69
N SER A 411 -6.87 -10.44 19.36
CA SER A 411 -6.94 -11.83 18.90
C SER A 411 -6.15 -12.05 17.61
N ARG A 412 -6.19 -11.08 16.68
CA ARG A 412 -5.38 -11.14 15.47
C ARG A 412 -3.89 -11.19 15.75
N LYS A 413 -3.39 -10.49 16.79
CA LYS A 413 -1.99 -10.55 17.20
C LYS A 413 -1.60 -11.96 17.65
N GLU A 414 -2.46 -12.63 18.40
CA GLU A 414 -2.19 -13.98 18.93
C GLU A 414 -2.13 -15.04 17.82
N THR A 415 -2.87 -14.84 16.74
CA THR A 415 -2.92 -15.78 15.60
C THR A 415 -1.84 -15.57 14.53
N LEU A 416 -1.08 -14.46 14.61
CA LEU A 416 -0.05 -14.15 13.63
C LEU A 416 1.21 -14.98 13.86
N LYS A 417 1.66 -15.70 12.82
CA LYS A 417 2.91 -16.44 12.82
C LYS A 417 4.15 -15.55 13.04
N GLU A 418 4.08 -14.29 12.64
CA GLU A 418 5.15 -13.31 12.77
C GLU A 418 5.44 -12.91 14.23
N VAL A 419 4.52 -13.16 15.16
CA VAL A 419 4.77 -13.04 16.61
C VAL A 419 5.86 -14.02 17.04
N SER A 420 5.83 -15.24 16.50
CA SER A 420 6.84 -16.25 16.77
C SER A 420 8.24 -15.79 16.33
N ALA A 421 8.38 -15.14 15.17
CA ALA A 421 9.66 -14.62 14.70
C ALA A 421 10.25 -13.57 15.67
N LYS A 422 9.42 -12.68 16.21
CA LYS A 422 9.86 -11.68 17.19
C LYS A 422 10.27 -12.30 18.52
N ILE A 423 9.57 -13.34 19.00
CA ILE A 423 9.92 -14.07 20.21
C ILE A 423 11.23 -14.84 20.01
N ILE A 424 11.30 -15.62 18.93
CA ILE A 424 12.49 -16.42 18.57
C ILE A 424 13.71 -15.52 18.39
N SER A 425 13.56 -14.34 17.79
CA SER A 425 14.67 -13.38 17.66
C SER A 425 15.24 -12.97 19.03
N SER A 426 14.38 -12.76 20.02
CA SER A 426 14.81 -12.44 21.38
C SER A 426 15.53 -13.61 22.06
N GLU A 427 15.07 -14.85 21.85
CA GLU A 427 15.73 -16.06 22.34
C GLU A 427 17.12 -16.23 21.71
N ILE A 428 17.21 -16.05 20.38
CA ILE A 428 18.49 -16.11 19.66
C ILE A 428 19.45 -15.06 20.23
N ILE A 429 19.03 -13.82 20.39
CA ILE A 429 19.85 -12.74 20.90
C ILE A 429 20.35 -13.03 22.32
N ASN A 430 19.51 -13.62 23.17
CA ASN A 430 19.90 -14.02 24.52
C ASN A 430 21.04 -15.10 24.52
N ILE A 431 21.10 -15.92 23.47
CA ILE A 431 22.13 -16.97 23.32
C ILE A 431 23.41 -16.41 22.72
N ILE A 432 23.29 -15.62 21.62
CA ILE A 432 24.46 -15.16 20.86
C ILE A 432 25.06 -13.87 21.44
N GLY A 433 24.29 -13.08 22.23
CA GLY A 433 24.68 -11.74 22.66
C GLY A 433 24.88 -10.81 21.46
N ASP A 434 26.03 -10.15 21.42
CA ASP A 434 26.44 -9.25 20.34
C ASP A 434 27.24 -9.93 19.23
N ASP A 435 27.36 -11.27 19.26
CA ASP A 435 28.07 -12.02 18.23
C ASP A 435 27.39 -11.88 16.87
N ARG A 436 28.13 -12.13 15.79
CA ARG A 436 27.56 -12.15 14.44
C ARG A 436 26.74 -13.43 14.23
N LEU A 437 25.65 -13.27 13.52
CA LEU A 437 24.80 -14.37 13.09
C LEU A 437 24.79 -14.47 11.56
N PHE A 438 24.81 -15.68 11.05
CA PHE A 438 24.73 -15.97 9.63
C PHE A 438 23.58 -16.91 9.33
N PHE A 439 23.03 -16.83 8.12
CA PHE A 439 22.18 -17.88 7.59
C PHE A 439 23.03 -18.87 6.78
N TYR A 440 23.04 -20.11 7.21
CA TYR A 440 23.63 -21.18 6.41
C TYR A 440 22.60 -21.71 5.41
N THR A 441 22.88 -21.55 4.12
CA THR A 441 21.91 -21.87 3.05
C THR A 441 22.07 -23.26 2.46
N GLY A 442 23.18 -23.97 2.78
CA GLY A 442 23.52 -25.22 2.11
C GLY A 442 23.71 -25.03 0.59
N PHE A 443 24.18 -26.04 -0.11
CA PHE A 443 24.50 -25.98 -1.54
C PHE A 443 23.29 -25.85 -2.48
N THR A 444 22.50 -24.81 -2.42
CA THR A 444 21.49 -24.59 -3.46
C THR A 444 21.41 -23.12 -3.84
N SER A 445 22.41 -22.64 -4.56
CA SER A 445 22.21 -21.50 -5.47
C SER A 445 21.33 -21.98 -6.64
N ASN A 446 20.03 -22.14 -6.40
CA ASN A 446 19.07 -22.27 -7.48
C ASN A 446 19.02 -20.92 -8.21
N THR A 447 19.84 -20.77 -9.22
CA THR A 447 19.88 -19.62 -10.11
C THR A 447 18.72 -19.74 -11.10
N ASN A 448 17.82 -18.73 -11.12
CA ASN A 448 16.86 -18.63 -12.20
C ASN A 448 17.54 -18.00 -13.42
N SER A 449 17.69 -18.77 -14.50
CA SER A 449 18.03 -18.18 -15.80
C SER A 449 16.84 -17.37 -16.31
N LEU A 450 17.09 -16.13 -16.76
CA LEU A 450 16.06 -15.26 -17.37
C LEU A 450 16.06 -15.50 -18.89
N PRO A 451 14.97 -16.01 -19.48
CA PRO A 451 14.91 -16.32 -20.91
C PRO A 451 15.16 -15.14 -21.84
N ILE A 452 14.91 -13.90 -21.36
CA ILE A 452 14.92 -12.67 -22.18
C ILE A 452 16.33 -12.10 -22.39
N LEU A 453 17.29 -12.35 -21.48
CA LEU A 453 18.62 -11.74 -21.50
C LEU A 453 19.78 -12.74 -21.31
N GLY A 454 19.60 -13.99 -21.72
CA GLY A 454 20.67 -14.99 -21.66
C GLY A 454 20.99 -15.47 -20.23
N SER A 455 22.25 -15.72 -19.94
CA SER A 455 22.72 -16.38 -18.71
C SER A 455 22.76 -15.49 -17.45
N VAL A 456 21.84 -14.54 -17.29
CA VAL A 456 21.77 -13.75 -16.04
C VAL A 456 21.23 -14.64 -14.91
N HIS A 457 22.07 -14.94 -13.94
CA HIS A 457 21.72 -15.74 -12.79
C HIS A 457 21.26 -14.84 -11.63
N ILE A 458 20.02 -15.04 -11.16
CA ILE A 458 19.49 -14.35 -9.99
C ILE A 458 19.37 -15.36 -8.86
N PRO A 459 20.05 -15.15 -7.72
CA PRO A 459 19.91 -16.02 -6.57
C PRO A 459 18.46 -16.11 -6.11
N LYS A 460 17.94 -17.30 -5.89
CA LYS A 460 16.60 -17.51 -5.35
C LYS A 460 16.63 -17.33 -3.84
N ILE A 461 16.37 -16.09 -3.38
CA ILE A 461 16.45 -15.70 -1.97
C ILE A 461 15.15 -15.99 -1.21
N ASP A 462 14.12 -16.51 -1.87
CA ASP A 462 12.74 -16.62 -1.38
C ASP A 462 12.48 -17.57 -0.19
N ARG A 463 13.51 -18.00 0.52
CA ARG A 463 13.36 -19.02 1.57
C ARG A 463 13.86 -18.62 2.95
N LEU A 464 14.44 -17.42 3.10
CA LEU A 464 14.93 -16.98 4.40
C LEU A 464 13.81 -16.19 5.14
N PRO A 465 13.69 -16.35 6.46
CA PRO A 465 12.71 -15.63 7.26
C PRO A 465 13.14 -14.18 7.45
N TYR A 466 12.64 -13.27 6.61
CA TYR A 466 13.00 -11.85 6.62
C TYR A 466 12.59 -11.13 7.90
N ASP A 467 11.51 -11.57 8.54
CA ASP A 467 11.05 -11.09 9.84
C ASP A 467 12.08 -11.40 10.94
N LEU A 468 12.57 -12.64 11.03
CA LEU A 468 13.64 -13.01 11.94
C LEU A 468 14.91 -12.19 11.67
N SER A 469 15.33 -12.10 10.39
CA SER A 469 16.49 -11.30 9.98
C SER A 469 16.36 -9.84 10.41
N PHE A 470 15.20 -9.24 10.23
CA PHE A 470 14.97 -7.85 10.60
C PHE A 470 15.10 -7.65 12.11
N TYR A 471 14.41 -8.46 12.92
CA TYR A 471 14.41 -8.29 14.38
C TYR A 471 15.78 -8.55 15.00
N VAL A 472 16.52 -9.56 14.52
CA VAL A 472 17.86 -9.80 15.02
C VAL A 472 18.82 -8.70 14.55
N SER A 473 18.88 -8.38 13.25
CA SER A 473 19.78 -7.35 12.71
C SER A 473 19.54 -5.97 13.35
N ARG A 474 18.29 -5.66 13.68
CA ARG A 474 17.92 -4.43 14.38
C ARG A 474 18.53 -4.33 15.76
N THR A 475 18.58 -5.44 16.48
CA THR A 475 19.03 -5.46 17.90
C THR A 475 20.55 -5.55 18.00
N ILE A 476 21.19 -6.39 17.19
CA ILE A 476 22.66 -6.53 17.22
C ILE A 476 23.39 -5.48 16.38
N GLU A 477 22.65 -4.62 15.66
CA GLU A 477 23.16 -3.59 14.74
C GLU A 477 24.14 -4.13 13.68
N LYS A 478 23.97 -5.38 13.29
CA LYS A 478 24.76 -6.08 12.27
C LYS A 478 23.84 -6.78 11.29
N PRO A 479 24.14 -6.75 9.97
CA PRO A 479 23.33 -7.49 8.99
C PRO A 479 23.55 -9.00 9.16
N ILE A 480 22.48 -9.79 9.08
CA ILE A 480 22.57 -11.25 8.97
C ILE A 480 22.84 -11.59 7.52
N LEU A 481 24.02 -12.12 7.23
CA LEU A 481 24.43 -12.49 5.89
C LEU A 481 24.15 -13.98 5.65
N ALA A 482 23.69 -14.31 4.45
CA ALA A 482 23.59 -15.70 4.02
C ALA A 482 24.94 -16.19 3.50
N THR A 483 25.31 -17.44 3.85
CA THR A 483 26.57 -18.06 3.46
C THR A 483 26.39 -19.56 3.21
N ASP A 484 27.25 -20.12 2.37
CA ASP A 484 27.43 -21.56 2.15
C ASP A 484 28.65 -22.12 2.87
N LYS A 485 29.43 -21.28 3.57
CA LYS A 485 30.64 -21.64 4.28
C LYS A 485 30.45 -21.49 5.78
N LEU A 486 31.03 -22.45 6.52
CA LEU A 486 31.04 -22.42 7.98
C LEU A 486 32.45 -22.05 8.48
N ALA A 487 32.51 -20.98 9.30
CA ALA A 487 33.72 -20.56 9.98
C ALA A 487 33.65 -20.95 11.48
N ILE A 488 34.77 -21.42 12.03
CA ILE A 488 34.87 -21.80 13.44
C ILE A 488 34.60 -20.56 14.33
N GLY A 489 33.82 -20.77 15.38
CA GLY A 489 33.50 -19.73 16.36
C GLY A 489 32.29 -18.85 16.00
N GLU A 490 31.75 -18.94 14.79
CA GLU A 490 30.62 -18.15 14.34
C GLU A 490 29.27 -18.84 14.57
N TRP A 491 28.20 -18.04 14.73
CA TRP A 491 26.83 -18.50 14.91
C TRP A 491 26.08 -18.59 13.59
N TYR A 492 25.27 -19.65 13.45
CA TYR A 492 24.49 -19.93 12.25
C TYR A 492 23.06 -20.30 12.57
N VAL A 493 22.13 -19.84 11.73
CA VAL A 493 20.77 -20.37 11.61
C VAL A 493 20.69 -21.16 10.31
N ALA A 494 20.22 -22.40 10.38
CA ALA A 494 20.03 -23.27 9.22
C ALA A 494 18.71 -24.03 9.30
N GLN A 495 18.17 -24.46 8.15
CA GLN A 495 17.10 -25.45 8.15
C GLN A 495 17.65 -26.79 8.66
N LYS A 496 16.92 -27.45 9.56
CA LYS A 496 17.34 -28.68 10.21
C LYS A 496 17.76 -29.76 9.21
N ASP A 497 17.11 -29.83 8.06
CA ASP A 497 17.37 -30.81 7.01
C ASP A 497 18.67 -30.54 6.22
N THR A 498 19.27 -29.36 6.39
CA THR A 498 20.47 -28.97 5.60
C THR A 498 21.78 -29.30 6.30
N ILE A 499 21.75 -29.58 7.60
CA ILE A 499 22.96 -29.80 8.38
C ILE A 499 22.70 -30.66 9.62
N THR A 500 23.66 -31.54 9.94
CA THR A 500 23.72 -32.34 11.18
C THR A 500 24.73 -31.70 12.13
N GLN A 501 24.31 -30.78 12.95
CA GLN A 501 25.13 -30.15 13.99
C GLN A 501 24.34 -30.15 15.30
N PRO A 502 25.00 -30.25 16.47
CA PRO A 502 24.34 -30.04 17.76
C PRO A 502 23.75 -28.61 17.78
N SER A 503 22.48 -28.48 18.15
CA SER A 503 21.78 -27.20 18.17
C SER A 503 21.76 -26.57 19.56
N ALA A 504 22.06 -25.26 19.66
CA ALA A 504 21.86 -24.46 20.87
C ALA A 504 20.37 -24.11 21.05
N LEU A 505 19.62 -23.96 19.94
CA LEU A 505 18.19 -23.73 19.92
C LEU A 505 17.59 -24.41 18.67
N ALA A 506 16.45 -25.08 18.82
CA ALA A 506 15.66 -25.59 17.72
C ALA A 506 14.28 -24.91 17.74
N PHE A 507 13.80 -24.45 16.59
CA PHE A 507 12.55 -23.73 16.48
C PHE A 507 11.88 -23.96 15.13
N THR A 508 10.55 -23.77 15.09
CA THR A 508 9.77 -23.85 13.84
C THR A 508 9.31 -22.46 13.43
N LEU A 509 9.63 -22.07 12.21
CA LEU A 509 9.21 -20.80 11.62
C LEU A 509 8.76 -21.03 10.18
N GLU A 510 7.59 -20.45 9.80
CA GLU A 510 6.99 -20.63 8.47
C GLU A 510 6.79 -22.10 8.04
N LYS A 511 6.43 -22.97 8.99
CA LYS A 511 6.27 -24.43 8.80
C LYS A 511 7.56 -25.17 8.42
N LYS A 512 8.71 -24.59 8.74
CA LYS A 512 10.03 -25.21 8.58
C LYS A 512 10.72 -25.26 9.92
N ASP A 513 11.48 -26.30 10.12
CA ASP A 513 12.30 -26.48 11.31
C ASP A 513 13.68 -25.87 11.09
N TRP A 514 14.09 -25.04 12.01
CA TRP A 514 15.34 -24.31 12.02
C TRP A 514 16.14 -24.65 13.26
N ILE A 515 17.44 -24.56 13.14
CA ILE A 515 18.36 -24.71 14.26
C ILE A 515 19.32 -23.53 14.32
N LEU A 516 19.62 -23.11 15.54
CA LEU A 516 20.71 -22.20 15.88
C LEU A 516 21.88 -23.04 16.41
N PHE A 517 23.07 -22.86 15.87
CA PHE A 517 24.27 -23.55 16.31
C PHE A 517 25.52 -22.66 16.19
N LYS A 518 26.53 -22.97 17.01
CA LYS A 518 27.85 -22.36 16.87
C LYS A 518 28.76 -23.39 16.20
N LYS A 519 29.56 -23.00 15.21
CA LYS A 519 30.52 -23.89 14.59
C LYS A 519 31.74 -24.03 15.48
N GLU A 520 31.96 -25.24 16.01
CA GLU A 520 33.14 -25.62 16.77
C GLU A 520 34.37 -25.84 15.89
#